data_d42807376500b4a1932a1dcb87b5aa99
#
_entry.id   d42807376500b4a1932a1dcb87b5aa99
#
_cell.length_a   1.000
_cell.length_b   1.000
_cell.length_c   1.000
_cell.angle_alpha   90.00
_cell.angle_beta   90.00
_cell.angle_gamma   90.00
#
_symmetry.space_group_name_H-M   'P 1'
#
loop_
_entity.id
_entity.type
_entity.pdbx_description
1 polymer ?
#
loop_
_entity_poly.entity_id
_entity_poly.type
_entity_poly.pdbx_seq_one_letter_code
_entity_poly.pdbx_strand_id
1 'polypeptide(L)'
;ISLGLVGSEMCIRDSDYATYTYSDTNFGSTCEMVYNFISFLGKKADIDQTIGTCIYTGILTDSGSFRFPKTTGTTHRIIAELIELGVKNTEIPNLLFDNSSFGRLQLLGRALQNMKVYADHKTAYTYLTQDELDAFDHVKGDTEGIVNYGLSIKGIVFTAIFIENKDEKIIKISFRSQGDFDVNQFARDHFNGGGHINAAGGKSENSMEDTIRKFEELVKNLAI
;
A
#
# COMPACT_ATOMS: atom_id res chain seq x y z
N ILE A 1 -4.56 -30.15 -7.88
CA ILE A 1 -3.98 -29.02 -8.61
C ILE A 1 -4.08 -27.85 -7.66
N SER A 2 -2.98 -27.53 -6.98
CA SER A 2 -2.87 -26.28 -6.21
C SER A 2 -2.81 -25.16 -7.23
N LEU A 3 -3.94 -24.54 -7.50
CA LEU A 3 -3.97 -23.21 -8.11
C LEU A 3 -3.49 -22.22 -7.05
N GLY A 4 -2.17 -22.14 -6.86
CA GLY A 4 -1.59 -20.97 -6.26
C GLY A 4 -1.92 -19.81 -7.19
N LEU A 5 -2.85 -18.95 -6.81
CA LEU A 5 -2.90 -17.59 -7.29
C LEU A 5 -1.58 -16.98 -6.84
N VAL A 6 -0.57 -17.14 -7.66
CA VAL A 6 0.65 -16.36 -7.54
C VAL A 6 0.21 -14.94 -7.83
N GLY A 7 0.35 -14.07 -6.84
CA GLY A 7 -0.21 -12.75 -6.83
C GLY A 7 0.01 -11.98 -8.11
N SER A 8 -0.72 -10.91 -8.30
CA SER A 8 -0.57 -9.90 -9.34
C SER A 8 0.78 -9.21 -9.24
N GLU A 9 1.83 -10.00 -9.20
CA GLU A 9 3.19 -9.50 -9.11
C GLU A 9 3.52 -8.90 -10.47
N MET A 10 3.49 -7.58 -10.57
CA MET A 10 4.02 -6.86 -11.73
C MET A 10 5.47 -7.28 -12.05
N CYS A 11 6.14 -7.93 -11.08
CA CYS A 11 7.50 -8.43 -11.19
C CYS A 11 7.63 -9.79 -11.91
N ILE A 12 6.53 -10.54 -12.12
CA ILE A 12 6.57 -11.91 -12.72
C ILE A 12 6.10 -11.89 -14.18
N ARG A 13 6.01 -10.72 -14.79
CA ARG A 13 5.50 -10.55 -16.16
C ARG A 13 6.29 -11.35 -17.22
N ASP A 14 7.52 -11.71 -16.92
CA ASP A 14 8.47 -12.34 -17.87
C ASP A 14 8.75 -13.83 -17.56
N SER A 15 7.95 -14.47 -16.68
CA SER A 15 8.19 -15.87 -16.35
C SER A 15 7.32 -16.80 -17.20
N ASP A 16 7.96 -17.75 -17.88
CA ASP A 16 7.33 -18.81 -18.71
C ASP A 16 6.69 -19.94 -17.87
N TYR A 17 6.28 -19.66 -16.62
CA TYR A 17 5.74 -20.70 -15.72
C TYR A 17 4.29 -21.12 -16.04
N ALA A 18 3.57 -20.34 -16.85
CA ALA A 18 2.17 -20.58 -17.17
C ALA A 18 1.97 -20.84 -18.66
N THR A 19 1.16 -21.86 -18.98
CA THR A 19 0.76 -22.17 -20.35
C THR A 19 -0.08 -21.05 -20.99
N TYR A 20 -0.88 -20.36 -20.18
CA TYR A 20 -1.69 -19.21 -20.58
C TYR A 20 -1.47 -18.07 -19.60
N THR A 21 -1.19 -16.90 -20.13
CA THR A 21 -0.98 -15.69 -19.33
C THR A 21 -2.00 -14.63 -19.71
N TYR A 22 -2.67 -14.05 -18.72
CA TYR A 22 -3.50 -12.86 -18.86
C TYR A 22 -2.98 -11.79 -17.91
N SER A 23 -2.30 -10.79 -18.45
CA SER A 23 -1.75 -9.67 -17.70
C SER A 23 -1.98 -8.38 -18.48
N ASP A 24 -2.68 -7.43 -17.86
CA ASP A 24 -2.93 -6.11 -18.42
C ASP A 24 -2.73 -5.05 -17.33
N THR A 25 -1.67 -4.27 -17.47
CA THR A 25 -1.31 -3.22 -16.52
C THR A 25 -2.22 -1.99 -16.58
N ASN A 26 -3.18 -1.92 -17.50
CA ASN A 26 -4.18 -0.85 -17.54
C ASN A 26 -5.27 -1.03 -16.49
N PHE A 27 -5.48 -2.24 -16.00
CA PHE A 27 -6.41 -2.49 -14.90
C PHE A 27 -5.87 -1.95 -13.58
N GLY A 28 -6.79 -1.46 -12.76
CA GLY A 28 -6.48 -0.96 -11.41
C GLY A 28 -6.39 -2.06 -10.35
N SER A 29 -6.92 -3.25 -10.65
CA SER A 29 -6.99 -4.38 -9.74
C SER A 29 -6.95 -5.71 -10.50
N THR A 30 -6.24 -6.69 -9.94
CA THR A 30 -6.29 -8.07 -10.44
C THR A 30 -7.67 -8.68 -10.29
N CYS A 31 -8.41 -8.31 -9.25
CA CYS A 31 -9.79 -8.79 -9.07
C CYS A 31 -10.72 -8.30 -10.18
N GLU A 32 -10.51 -7.10 -10.72
CA GLU A 32 -11.21 -6.63 -11.92
C GLU A 32 -10.87 -7.48 -13.15
N MET A 33 -9.61 -7.87 -13.31
CA MET A 33 -9.19 -8.79 -14.36
C MET A 33 -9.83 -10.17 -14.20
N VAL A 34 -9.90 -10.70 -12.98
CA VAL A 34 -10.58 -11.99 -12.69
C VAL A 34 -12.06 -11.91 -13.05
N TYR A 35 -12.76 -10.84 -12.68
CA TYR A 35 -14.16 -10.65 -13.07
C TYR A 35 -14.34 -10.67 -14.58
N ASN A 36 -13.49 -9.92 -15.31
CA ASN A 36 -13.55 -9.88 -16.77
C ASN A 36 -13.23 -11.24 -17.39
N PHE A 37 -12.28 -11.99 -16.84
CA PHE A 37 -11.92 -13.33 -17.29
C PHE A 37 -13.10 -14.30 -17.11
N ILE A 38 -13.76 -14.31 -15.96
CA ILE A 38 -14.96 -15.12 -15.70
C ILE A 38 -16.06 -14.77 -16.69
N SER A 39 -16.27 -13.47 -16.94
CA SER A 39 -17.27 -12.96 -17.89
C SER A 39 -16.94 -13.36 -19.33
N PHE A 40 -15.67 -13.31 -19.73
CA PHE A 40 -15.19 -13.75 -21.05
C PHE A 40 -15.45 -15.24 -21.29
N LEU A 41 -15.31 -16.08 -20.26
CA LEU A 41 -15.62 -17.51 -20.32
C LEU A 41 -17.14 -17.80 -20.38
N GLY A 42 -18.00 -16.80 -20.39
CA GLY A 42 -19.46 -16.96 -20.34
C GLY A 42 -19.98 -17.46 -19.00
N LYS A 43 -19.18 -17.36 -17.93
CA LYS A 43 -19.44 -17.87 -16.59
C LYS A 43 -19.86 -16.80 -15.59
N LYS A 44 -20.28 -15.64 -16.07
CA LYS A 44 -20.68 -14.53 -15.19
C LYS A 44 -21.82 -14.91 -14.24
N ALA A 45 -22.75 -15.79 -14.69
CA ALA A 45 -23.85 -16.28 -13.86
C ALA A 45 -23.38 -17.19 -12.70
N ASP A 46 -22.15 -17.70 -12.75
CA ASP A 46 -21.58 -18.54 -11.69
C ASP A 46 -20.96 -17.69 -10.55
N ILE A 47 -20.90 -16.35 -10.71
CA ILE A 47 -20.47 -15.45 -9.64
C ILE A 47 -21.61 -15.33 -8.64
N ASP A 48 -21.46 -16.02 -7.52
CA ASP A 48 -22.36 -15.88 -6.37
C ASP A 48 -21.94 -14.71 -5.44
N GLN A 49 -22.70 -14.48 -4.38
CA GLN A 49 -22.40 -13.44 -3.39
C GLN A 49 -21.00 -13.61 -2.76
N THR A 50 -20.53 -14.83 -2.54
CA THR A 50 -19.24 -15.13 -1.91
C THR A 50 -18.08 -14.73 -2.83
N ILE A 51 -18.13 -15.20 -4.10
CA ILE A 51 -17.16 -14.84 -5.13
C ILE A 51 -17.19 -13.33 -5.36
N GLY A 52 -18.40 -12.76 -5.46
CA GLY A 52 -18.61 -11.32 -5.62
C GLY A 52 -18.00 -10.51 -4.48
N THR A 53 -18.11 -10.97 -3.23
CA THR A 53 -17.49 -10.35 -2.06
C THR A 53 -15.97 -10.31 -2.16
N CYS A 54 -15.33 -11.40 -2.58
CA CYS A 54 -13.89 -11.45 -2.79
C CYS A 54 -13.44 -10.48 -3.90
N ILE A 55 -14.15 -10.48 -5.02
CA ILE A 55 -13.85 -9.57 -6.15
C ILE A 55 -14.03 -8.10 -5.73
N TYR A 56 -15.14 -7.77 -5.08
CA TYR A 56 -15.42 -6.43 -4.57
C TYR A 56 -14.31 -5.94 -3.62
N THR A 57 -13.94 -6.80 -2.66
CA THR A 57 -12.91 -6.49 -1.67
C THR A 57 -11.56 -6.17 -2.34
N GLY A 58 -11.14 -6.99 -3.30
CA GLY A 58 -9.88 -6.74 -4.01
C GLY A 58 -9.93 -5.45 -4.85
N ILE A 59 -11.04 -5.19 -5.55
CA ILE A 59 -11.20 -3.94 -6.31
C ILE A 59 -11.18 -2.73 -5.36
N LEU A 60 -11.88 -2.81 -4.23
CA LEU A 60 -11.96 -1.73 -3.23
C LEU A 60 -10.58 -1.38 -2.67
N THR A 61 -9.80 -2.39 -2.28
CA THR A 61 -8.47 -2.19 -1.69
C THR A 61 -7.46 -1.68 -2.71
N ASP A 62 -7.37 -2.30 -3.88
CA ASP A 62 -6.41 -1.95 -4.93
C ASP A 62 -6.68 -0.56 -5.54
N SER A 63 -7.96 -0.14 -5.60
CA SER A 63 -8.35 1.16 -6.11
C SER A 63 -8.25 2.29 -5.07
N GLY A 64 -7.80 2.00 -3.85
CA GLY A 64 -7.78 2.95 -2.75
C GLY A 64 -9.16 3.53 -2.46
N SER A 65 -10.17 2.68 -2.37
CA SER A 65 -11.59 3.07 -2.24
C SER A 65 -12.05 3.90 -3.45
N PHE A 66 -11.73 3.43 -4.65
CA PHE A 66 -12.12 4.02 -5.95
C PHE A 66 -11.51 5.39 -6.25
N ARG A 67 -10.40 5.76 -5.59
CA ARG A 67 -9.78 7.09 -5.73
C ARG A 67 -8.56 7.09 -6.66
N PHE A 68 -7.99 5.93 -6.99
CA PHE A 68 -6.78 5.88 -7.80
C PHE A 68 -7.09 6.09 -9.30
N PRO A 69 -6.11 6.63 -10.07
CA PRO A 69 -6.33 7.04 -11.47
C PRO A 69 -6.79 5.92 -12.41
N LYS A 70 -6.51 4.67 -12.09
CA LYS A 70 -6.93 3.50 -12.89
C LYS A 70 -8.37 3.04 -12.62
N THR A 71 -9.08 3.69 -11.69
CA THR A 71 -10.50 3.43 -11.47
C THR A 71 -11.30 4.03 -12.63
N THR A 72 -12.04 3.21 -13.35
CA THR A 72 -12.76 3.60 -14.56
C THR A 72 -14.27 3.48 -14.38
N GLY A 73 -15.04 3.99 -15.37
CA GLY A 73 -16.47 3.75 -15.42
C GLY A 73 -16.83 2.25 -15.53
N THR A 74 -15.94 1.43 -16.11
CA THR A 74 -16.12 -0.02 -16.14
C THR A 74 -15.96 -0.63 -14.75
N THR A 75 -14.95 -0.20 -14.00
CA THR A 75 -14.78 -0.59 -12.59
C THR A 75 -16.05 -0.35 -11.79
N HIS A 76 -16.64 0.85 -11.92
CA HIS A 76 -17.89 1.19 -11.20
C HIS A 76 -19.11 0.37 -11.66
N ARG A 77 -19.20 0.01 -12.94
CA ARG A 77 -20.27 -0.90 -13.42
C ARG A 77 -20.14 -2.30 -12.82
N ILE A 78 -18.92 -2.83 -12.76
CA ILE A 78 -18.66 -4.13 -12.10
C ILE A 78 -19.08 -4.05 -10.63
N ILE A 79 -18.71 -2.99 -9.93
CA ILE A 79 -19.12 -2.79 -8.52
C ILE A 79 -20.64 -2.74 -8.37
N ALA A 80 -21.35 -2.04 -9.24
CA ALA A 80 -22.81 -1.99 -9.22
C ALA A 80 -23.43 -3.40 -9.37
N GLU A 81 -22.96 -4.18 -10.35
CA GLU A 81 -23.43 -5.55 -10.56
C GLU A 81 -23.14 -6.47 -9.35
N LEU A 82 -21.98 -6.32 -8.71
CA LEU A 82 -21.65 -7.08 -7.51
C LEU A 82 -22.58 -6.72 -6.33
N ILE A 83 -22.92 -5.44 -6.19
CA ILE A 83 -23.90 -4.99 -5.17
C ILE A 83 -25.29 -5.58 -5.46
N GLU A 84 -25.71 -5.61 -6.72
CA GLU A 84 -26.98 -6.22 -7.14
C GLU A 84 -27.03 -7.74 -6.85
N LEU A 85 -25.89 -8.42 -6.87
CA LEU A 85 -25.73 -9.81 -6.44
C LEU A 85 -25.80 -10.00 -4.92
N GLY A 86 -25.94 -8.90 -4.13
CA GLY A 86 -26.08 -8.93 -2.68
C GLY A 86 -24.79 -8.75 -1.91
N VAL A 87 -23.69 -8.34 -2.57
CA VAL A 87 -22.44 -8.01 -1.87
C VAL A 87 -22.69 -6.85 -0.89
N LYS A 88 -22.23 -7.03 0.33
CA LYS A 88 -22.44 -6.10 1.45
C LYS A 88 -21.44 -4.94 1.41
N ASN A 89 -21.66 -4.00 0.49
CA ASN A 89 -20.78 -2.88 0.21
C ASN A 89 -20.55 -1.92 1.40
N THR A 90 -21.36 -1.96 2.43
CA THR A 90 -21.17 -1.18 3.67
C THR A 90 -20.42 -1.97 4.73
N GLU A 91 -20.64 -3.28 4.83
CA GLU A 91 -19.97 -4.13 5.83
C GLU A 91 -18.49 -4.33 5.52
N ILE A 92 -18.15 -4.50 4.23
CA ILE A 92 -16.76 -4.77 3.80
C ILE A 92 -15.81 -3.60 4.17
N PRO A 93 -16.11 -2.33 3.82
CA PRO A 93 -15.29 -1.20 4.25
C PRO A 93 -15.17 -1.08 5.78
N ASN A 94 -16.26 -1.29 6.51
CA ASN A 94 -16.23 -1.25 7.97
C ASN A 94 -15.27 -2.30 8.55
N LEU A 95 -15.29 -3.52 8.02
CA LEU A 95 -14.37 -4.58 8.47
C LEU A 95 -12.91 -4.28 8.12
N LEU A 96 -12.66 -3.62 6.99
CA LEU A 96 -11.31 -3.33 6.50
C LEU A 96 -10.70 -2.07 7.11
N PHE A 97 -11.50 -1.01 7.26
CA PHE A 97 -11.00 0.33 7.55
C PHE A 97 -11.44 0.87 8.91
N ASP A 98 -12.57 0.42 9.42
CA ASP A 98 -13.19 0.93 10.66
C ASP A 98 -13.14 -0.10 11.81
N ASN A 99 -12.22 -1.06 11.73
CA ASN A 99 -12.02 -2.13 12.71
C ASN A 99 -10.63 -2.04 13.37
N SER A 100 -10.18 -0.85 13.67
CA SER A 100 -8.89 -0.62 14.32
C SER A 100 -8.96 -0.83 15.83
N SER A 101 -7.93 -1.44 16.42
CA SER A 101 -7.77 -1.47 17.86
C SER A 101 -7.53 -0.07 18.41
N PHE A 102 -7.84 0.15 19.68
CA PHE A 102 -7.53 1.43 20.34
C PHE A 102 -6.03 1.71 20.35
N GLY A 103 -5.20 0.67 20.60
CA GLY A 103 -3.73 0.79 20.53
C GLY A 103 -3.24 1.24 19.16
N ARG A 104 -3.80 0.71 18.05
CA ARG A 104 -3.48 1.16 16.69
C ARG A 104 -3.78 2.65 16.49
N LEU A 105 -4.92 3.13 16.98
CA LEU A 105 -5.28 4.56 16.86
C LEU A 105 -4.36 5.45 17.70
N GLN A 106 -3.97 4.99 18.90
CA GLN A 106 -2.98 5.71 19.71
C GLN A 106 -1.62 5.74 19.04
N LEU A 107 -1.18 4.61 18.47
CA LEU A 107 0.07 4.51 17.71
C LEU A 107 0.07 5.43 16.49
N LEU A 108 -1.03 5.51 15.75
CA LEU A 108 -1.21 6.49 14.69
C LEU A 108 -1.07 7.92 15.22
N GLY A 109 -1.73 8.24 16.34
CA GLY A 109 -1.61 9.55 16.99
C GLY A 109 -0.15 9.89 17.34
N ARG A 110 0.61 8.91 17.84
CA ARG A 110 2.04 9.06 18.15
C ARG A 110 2.85 9.30 16.88
N ALA A 111 2.63 8.54 15.84
CA ALA A 111 3.32 8.71 14.56
C ALA A 111 3.06 10.10 13.96
N LEU A 112 1.83 10.62 14.07
CA LEU A 112 1.50 11.98 13.62
C LEU A 112 2.19 13.06 14.47
N GLN A 113 2.34 12.86 15.78
CA GLN A 113 3.10 13.76 16.65
C GLN A 113 4.60 13.78 16.32
N ASN A 114 5.16 12.63 15.95
CA ASN A 114 6.56 12.50 15.55
C ASN A 114 6.83 13.03 14.14
N MET A 115 5.78 13.37 13.37
CA MET A 115 5.92 13.78 11.98
C MET A 115 6.69 15.09 11.82
N LYS A 116 7.61 15.08 10.88
CA LYS A 116 8.39 16.26 10.45
C LYS A 116 8.04 16.58 9.01
N VAL A 117 7.92 17.87 8.70
CA VAL A 117 7.55 18.36 7.37
C VAL A 117 8.65 19.29 6.85
N TYR A 118 9.16 18.96 5.68
CA TYR A 118 10.13 19.75 4.91
C TYR A 118 9.42 20.33 3.68
N ALA A 119 8.65 21.39 3.89
CA ALA A 119 7.79 21.98 2.86
C ALA A 119 8.56 22.41 1.60
N ASP A 120 9.76 23.02 1.78
CA ASP A 120 10.63 23.47 0.69
C ASP A 120 11.13 22.30 -0.17
N HIS A 121 11.17 21.09 0.39
CA HIS A 121 11.57 19.85 -0.28
C HIS A 121 10.38 18.94 -0.55
N LYS A 122 9.14 19.41 -0.42
CA LYS A 122 7.88 18.67 -0.63
C LYS A 122 7.87 17.29 0.03
N THR A 123 8.54 17.14 1.17
CA THR A 123 8.78 15.88 1.85
C THR A 123 8.27 15.93 3.29
N ALA A 124 7.70 14.82 3.74
CA ALA A 124 7.39 14.58 5.15
C ALA A 124 7.93 13.22 5.59
N TYR A 125 8.27 13.08 6.87
CA TYR A 125 8.55 11.76 7.42
C TYR A 125 8.05 11.65 8.85
N THR A 126 7.87 10.42 9.30
CA THR A 126 7.60 10.10 10.70
C THR A 126 8.43 8.90 11.14
N TYR A 127 8.45 8.65 12.44
CA TYR A 127 9.15 7.49 12.99
C TYR A 127 8.38 6.92 14.20
N LEU A 128 8.66 5.66 14.48
CA LEU A 128 8.20 4.96 15.68
C LEU A 128 9.35 4.16 16.25
N THR A 129 9.69 4.43 17.51
CA THR A 129 10.68 3.67 18.26
C THR A 129 10.07 2.36 18.77
N GLN A 130 10.90 1.38 19.13
CA GLN A 130 10.40 0.16 19.73
C GLN A 130 9.66 0.42 21.05
N ASP A 131 10.16 1.35 21.85
CA ASP A 131 9.51 1.71 23.13
C ASP A 131 8.11 2.29 22.91
N GLU A 132 7.90 3.04 21.83
CA GLU A 132 6.58 3.54 21.43
C GLU A 132 5.68 2.41 20.91
N LEU A 133 6.22 1.47 20.14
CA LEU A 133 5.50 0.28 19.70
C LEU A 133 5.03 -0.57 20.89
N ASP A 134 5.94 -0.81 21.82
CA ASP A 134 5.65 -1.59 23.03
C ASP A 134 4.63 -0.90 23.95
N ALA A 135 4.70 0.43 24.07
CA ALA A 135 3.76 1.20 24.89
C ALA A 135 2.29 1.14 24.42
N PHE A 136 2.06 0.81 23.17
CA PHE A 136 0.73 0.69 22.58
C PHE A 136 0.34 -0.75 22.20
N ASP A 137 1.02 -1.74 22.76
CA ASP A 137 0.76 -3.17 22.50
C ASP A 137 0.69 -3.50 20.99
N HIS A 138 1.65 -2.91 20.22
CA HIS A 138 1.68 -3.03 18.76
C HIS A 138 1.62 -4.49 18.30
N VAL A 139 0.73 -4.77 17.37
CA VAL A 139 0.68 -6.04 16.64
C VAL A 139 1.03 -5.83 15.16
N LYS A 140 1.49 -6.90 14.52
CA LYS A 140 1.83 -6.86 13.09
C LYS A 140 0.63 -6.37 12.27
N GLY A 141 0.82 -5.32 11.49
CA GLY A 141 -0.20 -4.67 10.68
C GLY A 141 -0.62 -3.29 11.19
N ASP A 142 -0.44 -2.96 12.48
CA ASP A 142 -0.88 -1.70 13.05
C ASP A 142 -0.21 -0.46 12.44
N THR A 143 0.99 -0.62 11.91
CA THR A 143 1.74 0.46 11.24
C THR A 143 1.42 0.61 9.75
N GLU A 144 0.62 -0.31 9.19
CA GLU A 144 0.24 -0.23 7.78
C GLU A 144 -0.59 1.02 7.50
N GLY A 145 -0.24 1.70 6.40
CA GLY A 145 -0.93 2.89 5.94
C GLY A 145 -0.50 4.19 6.64
N ILE A 146 0.19 4.15 7.78
CA ILE A 146 0.62 5.38 8.50
C ILE A 146 1.48 6.28 7.58
N VAL A 147 2.36 5.70 6.79
CA VAL A 147 3.21 6.45 5.85
C VAL A 147 2.40 7.35 4.89
N ASN A 148 1.17 6.96 4.54
CA ASN A 148 0.36 7.71 3.59
C ASN A 148 -0.18 9.03 4.16
N TYR A 149 -0.23 9.19 5.48
CA TYR A 149 -0.70 10.44 6.10
C TYR A 149 0.19 11.63 5.73
N GLY A 150 1.48 11.41 5.51
CA GLY A 150 2.36 12.47 5.02
C GLY A 150 1.94 13.02 3.66
N LEU A 151 1.45 12.15 2.75
CA LEU A 151 0.94 12.56 1.43
C LEU A 151 -0.40 13.31 1.50
N SER A 152 -1.09 13.27 2.64
CA SER A 152 -2.32 14.06 2.85
C SER A 152 -2.03 15.54 3.15
N ILE A 153 -0.78 15.90 3.42
CA ILE A 153 -0.36 17.28 3.66
C ILE A 153 -0.25 17.99 2.32
N LYS A 154 -0.88 19.15 2.22
CA LYS A 154 -0.86 19.96 0.99
C LYS A 154 0.58 20.27 0.54
N GLY A 155 0.90 19.93 -0.69
CA GLY A 155 2.20 20.22 -1.32
C GLY A 155 3.27 19.17 -1.04
N ILE A 156 3.00 18.14 -0.25
CA ILE A 156 3.93 17.02 -0.02
C ILE A 156 3.79 16.00 -1.14
N VAL A 157 4.92 15.61 -1.71
CA VAL A 157 5.05 14.66 -2.83
C VAL A 157 5.72 13.36 -2.39
N PHE A 158 6.61 13.44 -1.38
CA PHE A 158 7.38 12.32 -0.88
C PHE A 158 7.20 12.15 0.62
N THR A 159 7.02 10.90 1.09
CA THR A 159 6.90 10.61 2.52
C THR A 159 7.62 9.32 2.89
N ALA A 160 8.11 9.27 4.13
CA ALA A 160 8.77 8.11 4.71
C ALA A 160 8.25 7.83 6.12
N ILE A 161 8.26 6.55 6.51
CA ILE A 161 8.15 6.12 7.90
C ILE A 161 9.32 5.24 8.27
N PHE A 162 9.91 5.50 9.43
CA PHE A 162 11.00 4.73 10.01
C PHE A 162 10.48 3.99 11.24
N ILE A 163 10.58 2.67 11.25
CA ILE A 163 10.06 1.82 12.32
C ILE A 163 11.21 1.00 12.89
N GLU A 164 11.50 1.21 14.16
CA GLU A 164 12.51 0.41 14.86
C GLU A 164 12.04 -1.04 15.03
N ASN A 165 12.94 -1.97 14.80
CA ASN A 165 12.73 -3.38 15.07
C ASN A 165 13.92 -3.92 15.85
N LYS A 166 13.79 -3.99 17.18
CA LYS A 166 14.85 -4.45 18.09
C LYS A 166 15.20 -5.91 17.90
N ASP A 167 14.24 -6.77 17.52
CA ASP A 167 14.48 -8.20 17.32
C ASP A 167 15.40 -8.44 16.12
N GLU A 168 15.15 -7.75 15.02
CA GLU A 168 15.96 -7.83 13.79
C GLU A 168 17.16 -6.87 13.82
N LYS A 169 17.23 -5.96 14.81
CA LYS A 169 18.25 -4.91 14.96
C LYS A 169 18.38 -4.03 13.73
N ILE A 170 17.24 -3.65 13.17
CA ILE A 170 17.16 -2.78 11.99
C ILE A 170 16.11 -1.70 12.17
N ILE A 171 16.21 -0.68 11.35
CA ILE A 171 15.12 0.27 11.08
C ILE A 171 14.45 -0.17 9.78
N LYS A 172 13.19 -0.58 9.84
CA LYS A 172 12.34 -0.82 8.66
C LYS A 172 11.84 0.52 8.14
N ILE A 173 11.91 0.70 6.83
CA ILE A 173 11.56 1.98 6.20
C ILE A 173 10.51 1.72 5.13
N SER A 174 9.47 2.54 5.11
CA SER A 174 8.52 2.56 4.00
C SER A 174 8.50 3.94 3.35
N PHE A 175 8.54 3.97 2.04
CA PHE A 175 8.52 5.17 1.22
C PHE A 175 7.26 5.20 0.37
N ARG A 176 6.66 6.39 0.24
CA ARG A 176 5.55 6.65 -0.68
C ARG A 176 5.77 7.97 -1.40
N SER A 177 5.30 8.04 -2.64
CA SER A 177 5.31 9.29 -3.39
C SER A 177 4.03 9.49 -4.21
N GLN A 178 3.91 10.68 -4.76
CA GLN A 178 2.91 11.03 -5.78
C GLN A 178 3.63 11.56 -7.01
N GLY A 179 2.99 11.42 -8.19
CA GLY A 179 3.58 11.84 -9.45
C GLY A 179 4.77 10.99 -9.86
N ASP A 180 5.80 11.64 -10.38
CA ASP A 180 6.93 11.00 -11.07
C ASP A 180 8.14 10.74 -10.16
N PHE A 181 8.08 11.09 -8.88
CA PHE A 181 9.20 10.84 -7.96
C PHE A 181 9.32 9.34 -7.65
N ASP A 182 10.40 8.73 -8.13
CA ASP A 182 10.66 7.29 -8.02
C ASP A 182 11.26 6.91 -6.67
N VAL A 183 10.39 6.50 -5.72
CA VAL A 183 10.84 6.00 -4.41
C VAL A 183 11.48 4.61 -4.48
N ASN A 184 11.26 3.82 -5.54
CA ASN A 184 11.95 2.54 -5.71
C ASN A 184 13.44 2.76 -6.00
N GLN A 185 13.77 3.69 -6.91
CA GLN A 185 15.16 4.04 -7.18
C GLN A 185 15.81 4.63 -5.92
N PHE A 186 15.14 5.56 -5.23
CA PHE A 186 15.63 6.15 -3.98
C PHE A 186 15.93 5.08 -2.91
N ALA A 187 15.03 4.10 -2.73
CA ALA A 187 15.23 3.02 -1.76
C ALA A 187 16.41 2.12 -2.12
N ARG A 188 16.59 1.81 -3.40
CA ARG A 188 17.72 1.00 -3.90
C ARG A 188 19.06 1.69 -3.68
N ASP A 189 19.14 2.97 -4.00
CA ASP A 189 20.39 3.73 -3.96
C ASP A 189 20.85 4.01 -2.53
N HIS A 190 19.91 4.15 -1.58
CA HIS A 190 20.23 4.71 -0.27
C HIS A 190 19.90 3.82 0.93
N PHE A 191 18.96 2.87 0.81
CA PHE A 191 18.40 2.16 1.96
C PHE A 191 18.25 0.63 1.76
N ASN A 192 19.07 0.02 0.92
CA ASN A 192 19.07 -1.43 0.68
C ASN A 192 17.65 -1.99 0.44
N GLY A 193 16.89 -1.30 -0.39
CA GLY A 193 15.47 -1.55 -0.56
C GLY A 193 15.02 -1.70 -2.00
N GLY A 194 13.74 -1.51 -2.23
CA GLY A 194 13.12 -1.54 -3.55
C GLY A 194 11.61 -1.63 -3.47
N GLY A 195 10.97 -1.64 -4.62
CA GLY A 195 9.51 -1.71 -4.73
C GLY A 195 9.02 -1.17 -6.07
N HIS A 196 7.97 -0.38 -6.03
CA HIS A 196 7.38 0.29 -7.19
C HIS A 196 7.68 1.80 -7.17
N ILE A 197 7.47 2.49 -8.29
CA ILE A 197 7.75 3.93 -8.44
C ILE A 197 7.20 4.75 -7.26
N ASN A 198 5.96 4.52 -6.86
CA ASN A 198 5.31 5.31 -5.80
C ASN A 198 5.19 4.59 -4.45
N ALA A 199 5.71 3.36 -4.32
CA ALA A 199 5.66 2.57 -3.09
C ALA A 199 6.85 1.64 -2.99
N ALA A 200 7.77 1.92 -2.09
CA ALA A 200 8.98 1.12 -1.86
C ALA A 200 9.23 0.91 -0.37
N GLY A 201 10.04 -0.08 -0.07
CA GLY A 201 10.55 -0.33 1.27
C GLY A 201 12.07 -0.28 1.28
N GLY A 202 12.62 -0.13 2.47
CA GLY A 202 14.06 -0.18 2.71
C GLY A 202 14.38 -0.58 4.13
N LYS A 203 15.66 -0.72 4.43
CA LYS A 203 16.15 -1.01 5.79
C LYS A 203 17.47 -0.31 6.06
N SER A 204 17.72 -0.07 7.33
CA SER A 204 18.99 0.45 7.83
C SER A 204 19.41 -0.36 9.07
N GLU A 205 20.69 -0.65 9.18
CA GLU A 205 21.31 -1.30 10.36
C GLU A 205 21.90 -0.27 11.35
N ASN A 206 21.79 1.00 11.03
CA ASN A 206 22.22 2.10 11.90
C ASN A 206 21.15 2.40 12.96
N SER A 207 21.49 3.27 13.91
CA SER A 207 20.53 3.80 14.87
C SER A 207 19.39 4.57 14.18
N MET A 208 18.25 4.74 14.87
CA MET A 208 17.14 5.57 14.38
C MET A 208 17.63 6.99 14.06
N GLU A 209 18.41 7.58 14.95
CA GLU A 209 18.95 8.93 14.80
C GLU A 209 19.85 9.07 13.55
N ASP A 210 20.79 8.14 13.37
CA ASP A 210 21.70 8.16 12.21
C ASP A 210 20.97 7.90 10.90
N THR A 211 19.96 7.02 10.95
CA THR A 211 19.14 6.72 9.77
C THR A 211 18.31 7.93 9.35
N ILE A 212 17.68 8.61 10.30
CA ILE A 212 16.92 9.84 10.04
C ILE A 212 17.85 10.96 9.56
N ARG A 213 19.01 11.16 10.19
CA ARG A 213 19.99 12.18 9.76
C ARG A 213 20.43 11.95 8.31
N LYS A 214 20.76 10.71 7.94
CA LYS A 214 21.06 10.34 6.56
C LYS A 214 19.90 10.70 5.60
N PHE A 215 18.67 10.39 5.99
CA PHE A 215 17.50 10.70 5.18
C PHE A 215 17.33 12.21 5.01
N GLU A 216 17.45 13.00 6.07
CA GLU A 216 17.34 14.45 6.02
C GLU A 216 18.41 15.11 5.13
N GLU A 217 19.65 14.59 5.17
CA GLU A 217 20.73 15.06 4.30
C GLU A 217 20.42 14.76 2.82
N LEU A 218 19.88 13.58 2.53
CA LEU A 218 19.48 13.22 1.18
C LEU A 218 18.34 14.11 0.69
N VAL A 219 17.31 14.33 1.53
CA VAL A 219 16.13 15.16 1.17
C VAL A 219 16.54 16.60 0.82
N LYS A 220 17.49 17.19 1.53
CA LYS A 220 18.00 18.56 1.25
C LYS A 220 18.63 18.69 -0.16
N ASN A 221 19.08 17.59 -0.74
CA ASN A 221 19.71 17.54 -2.05
C ASN A 221 18.76 17.06 -3.17
N LEU A 222 17.51 16.72 -2.84
CA LEU A 222 16.52 16.30 -3.81
C LEU A 222 15.91 17.50 -4.55
N ALA A 223 15.83 17.36 -5.87
CA ALA A 223 15.05 18.26 -6.72
C ALA A 223 13.67 17.61 -6.97
N ILE A 224 12.68 17.94 -6.12
CA ILE A 224 11.30 17.41 -6.23
C ILE A 224 10.36 18.54 -6.67
#